data_8672ce337a98ddcdee893795ab31bec4
#
_entry.id   8672ce337a98ddcdee893795ab31bec4
#
_cell.length_a   1.000
_cell.length_b   1.000
_cell.length_c   1.000
_cell.angle_alpha   90.00
_cell.angle_beta   90.00
_cell.angle_gamma   90.00
#
_symmetry.space_group_name_H-M   'P 1'
#
loop_
_entity.id
_entity.type
_entity.pdbx_description
1 polymer ?
#
loop_
_entity_poly.entity_id
_entity_poly.type
_entity_poly.pdbx_seq_one_letter_code
_entity_poly.pdbx_strand_id
1 'polypeptide(L)' 'MDSASIQAMIENGLLGAQAEVSGADGVHFEATVVASQFAGKLPLARHRLVYATLGDLMGGAIHALALKTLTPEEAAARQG' A
#
# COMPACT_ATOMS: atom_id res chain seq x y z
N MET A 1 3.10 -12.47 9.77
CA MET A 1 2.00 -12.04 8.90
C MET A 1 2.39 -12.27 7.46
N ASP A 2 1.48 -12.58 6.57
CA ASP A 2 1.84 -12.81 5.17
C ASP A 2 1.46 -11.63 4.28
N SER A 3 2.12 -11.54 3.12
CA SER A 3 1.91 -10.42 2.20
C SER A 3 0.52 -10.44 1.57
N ALA A 4 -0.09 -11.61 1.39
CA ALA A 4 -1.43 -11.70 0.81
C ALA A 4 -2.48 -11.09 1.75
N SER A 5 -2.33 -11.26 3.06
CA SER A 5 -3.24 -10.66 4.03
C SER A 5 -3.13 -9.14 4.04
N ILE A 6 -1.90 -8.62 3.95
CA ILE A 6 -1.67 -7.18 3.89
C ILE A 6 -2.29 -6.60 2.61
N GLN A 7 -2.08 -7.28 1.47
CA GLN A 7 -2.67 -6.88 0.20
C GLN A 7 -4.18 -6.79 0.29
N ALA A 8 -4.82 -7.81 0.86
CA ALA A 8 -6.28 -7.84 0.99
C ALA A 8 -6.79 -6.69 1.86
N MET A 9 -6.11 -6.39 2.97
CA MET A 9 -6.50 -5.29 3.85
C MET A 9 -6.40 -3.94 3.17
N ILE A 10 -5.34 -3.71 2.40
CA ILE A 10 -5.18 -2.46 1.66
C ILE A 10 -6.30 -2.33 0.62
N GLU A 11 -6.53 -3.37 -0.16
CA GLU A 11 -7.54 -3.34 -1.22
C GLU A 11 -8.95 -3.21 -0.68
N ASN A 12 -9.23 -3.82 0.47
CA ASN A 12 -10.54 -3.68 1.12
C ASN A 12 -10.75 -2.30 1.73
N GLY A 13 -9.67 -1.67 2.19
CA GLY A 13 -9.74 -0.35 2.81
C GLY A 13 -9.71 0.82 1.84
N LEU A 14 -9.28 0.59 0.59
CA LEU A 14 -9.23 1.59 -0.47
C LEU A 14 -9.94 1.02 -1.69
N LEU A 15 -11.20 1.34 -1.86
CA LEU A 15 -12.03 0.77 -2.93
C LEU A 15 -11.41 1.03 -4.30
N GLY A 16 -11.28 -0.02 -5.09
CA GLY A 16 -10.70 0.04 -6.42
C GLY A 16 -9.18 0.05 -6.45
N ALA A 17 -8.51 0.09 -5.31
CA ALA A 17 -7.06 0.06 -5.26
C ALA A 17 -6.53 -1.32 -5.67
N GLN A 18 -5.32 -1.30 -6.26
CA GLN A 18 -4.56 -2.50 -6.55
C GLN A 18 -3.28 -2.44 -5.74
N ALA A 19 -2.98 -3.48 -4.98
CA ALA A 19 -1.79 -3.55 -4.16
C ALA A 19 -0.97 -4.78 -4.50
N GLU A 20 0.35 -4.59 -4.60
CA GLU A 20 1.31 -5.68 -4.70
C GLU A 20 2.19 -5.61 -3.47
N VAL A 21 2.20 -6.66 -2.68
CA VAL A 21 2.93 -6.70 -1.42
C VAL A 21 3.88 -7.88 -1.42
N SER A 22 5.13 -7.64 -1.01
CA SER A 22 6.13 -8.67 -0.85
C SER A 22 6.83 -8.52 0.49
N GLY A 23 7.33 -9.64 1.04
CA GLY A 23 8.01 -9.63 2.30
C GLY A 23 8.50 -11.03 2.66
N ALA A 24 9.79 -11.30 2.41
CA ALA A 24 10.35 -12.64 2.56
C ALA A 24 10.45 -13.09 4.02
N ASP A 25 10.69 -12.16 4.95
CA ASP A 25 10.90 -12.50 6.36
C ASP A 25 9.62 -12.44 7.21
N GLY A 26 8.49 -12.02 6.65
CA GLY A 26 7.22 -11.96 7.36
C GLY A 26 7.06 -10.79 8.32
N VAL A 27 8.03 -9.87 8.40
CA VAL A 27 7.96 -8.69 9.28
C VAL A 27 8.31 -7.39 8.56
N HIS A 28 9.16 -7.44 7.53
CA HIS A 28 9.52 -6.30 6.70
C HIS A 28 8.89 -6.46 5.33
N PHE A 29 8.10 -5.48 4.90
CA PHE A 29 7.30 -5.58 3.67
C PHE A 29 7.56 -4.41 2.75
N GLU A 30 7.34 -4.66 1.47
CA GLU A 30 7.31 -3.62 0.44
C GLU A 30 5.96 -3.72 -0.27
N ALA A 31 5.34 -2.57 -0.52
CA ALA A 31 4.06 -2.53 -1.21
C ALA A 31 4.06 -1.44 -2.27
N THR A 32 3.51 -1.78 -3.43
CA THR A 32 3.14 -0.79 -4.45
C THR A 32 1.62 -0.74 -4.49
N VAL A 33 1.05 0.44 -4.26
CA VAL A 33 -0.39 0.63 -4.22
C VAL A 33 -0.79 1.63 -5.29
N VAL A 34 -1.71 1.22 -6.15
CA VAL A 34 -2.28 2.07 -7.20
C VAL A 34 -3.73 2.36 -6.82
N ALA A 35 -4.06 3.64 -6.67
CA ALA A 35 -5.41 4.03 -6.26
C ALA A 35 -5.76 5.41 -6.78
N SER A 36 -6.99 5.57 -7.27
CA SER A 36 -7.49 6.87 -7.73
C SER A 36 -7.60 7.88 -6.58
N GLN A 37 -7.75 7.40 -5.34
CA GLN A 37 -7.83 8.24 -4.16
C GLN A 37 -6.55 9.06 -3.92
N PHE A 38 -5.44 8.66 -4.54
CA PHE A 38 -4.16 9.37 -4.39
C PHE A 38 -4.07 10.63 -5.26
N ALA A 39 -5.00 10.85 -6.17
CA ALA A 39 -4.96 12.01 -7.06
C ALA A 39 -4.96 13.32 -6.26
N GLY A 40 -4.06 14.23 -6.62
CA GLY A 40 -3.93 15.51 -5.95
C GLY A 40 -3.27 15.47 -4.58
N LYS A 41 -2.78 14.31 -4.14
CA LYS A 41 -2.15 14.16 -2.83
C LYS A 41 -0.65 13.96 -2.95
N LEU A 42 0.08 14.56 -2.01
CA LEU A 42 1.53 14.35 -1.88
C LEU A 42 1.81 13.00 -1.21
N PRO A 43 3.03 12.48 -1.36
CA PRO A 43 3.35 11.13 -0.87
C PRO A 43 2.99 10.86 0.58
N LEU A 44 3.22 11.80 1.49
CA LEU A 44 2.91 11.59 2.91
C LEU A 44 1.41 11.34 3.12
N ALA A 45 0.56 12.12 2.45
CA ALA A 45 -0.88 11.95 2.58
C ALA A 45 -1.33 10.60 1.98
N ARG A 46 -0.72 10.18 0.88
CA ARG A 46 -0.98 8.87 0.28
C ARG A 46 -0.61 7.74 1.23
N HIS A 47 0.56 7.83 1.85
CA HIS A 47 1.04 6.81 2.79
C HIS A 47 0.12 6.71 4.00
N ARG A 48 -0.39 7.83 4.49
CA ARG A 48 -1.35 7.83 5.61
C ARG A 48 -2.64 7.10 5.27
N LEU A 49 -3.11 7.22 4.03
CA LEU A 49 -4.30 6.47 3.59
C LEU A 49 -4.04 4.97 3.64
N VAL A 50 -2.86 4.53 3.20
CA VAL A 50 -2.51 3.11 3.23
C VAL A 50 -2.36 2.63 4.67
N TYR A 51 -1.63 3.35 5.51
CA TYR A 51 -1.45 2.97 6.91
C TYR A 51 -2.77 2.85 7.65
N ALA A 52 -3.73 3.71 7.34
CA ALA A 52 -5.05 3.67 7.96
C ALA A 52 -5.78 2.35 7.68
N THR A 53 -5.54 1.71 6.51
CA THR A 53 -6.15 0.42 6.20
C THR A 53 -5.60 -0.71 7.05
N LEU A 54 -4.40 -0.55 7.59
CA LEU A 54 -3.69 -1.57 8.35
C LEU A 54 -3.85 -1.41 9.86
N GLY A 55 -4.25 -0.23 10.32
CA GLY A 55 -4.56 0.04 11.73
C GLY A 55 -3.42 -0.32 12.66
N ASP A 56 -3.73 -1.08 13.70
CA ASP A 56 -2.78 -1.42 14.76
C ASP A 56 -1.71 -2.42 14.34
N LEU A 57 -1.79 -2.97 13.12
CA LEU A 57 -0.77 -3.90 12.64
C LEU A 57 0.57 -3.21 12.44
N MET A 58 0.54 -1.90 12.10
CA MET A 58 1.78 -1.14 11.97
C MET A 58 2.41 -0.94 13.36
N GLY A 59 3.70 -1.31 13.45
CA GLY A 59 4.43 -1.30 14.72
C GLY A 59 4.26 -2.56 15.54
N GLY A 60 3.29 -3.42 15.19
CA GLY A 60 3.08 -4.72 15.82
C GLY A 60 3.55 -5.83 14.89
N ALA A 61 2.60 -6.52 14.24
CA ALA A 61 2.91 -7.62 13.31
C ALA A 61 3.69 -7.14 12.07
N ILE A 62 3.51 -5.85 11.69
CA ILE A 62 4.26 -5.25 10.58
C ILE A 62 5.29 -4.29 11.19
N HIS A 63 6.57 -4.68 11.16
CA HIS A 63 7.65 -3.83 11.68
C HIS A 63 8.01 -2.70 10.74
N ALA A 64 8.01 -2.97 9.44
CA ALA A 64 8.35 -1.96 8.45
C ALA A 64 7.57 -2.24 7.16
N LEU A 65 7.08 -1.17 6.55
CA LEU A 65 6.37 -1.23 5.28
C LEU A 65 6.88 -0.10 4.40
N ALA A 66 7.67 -0.43 3.40
CA ALA A 66 8.11 0.52 2.38
C ALA A 66 7.00 0.66 1.36
N LEU A 67 6.58 1.89 1.08
CA LEU A 67 5.44 2.17 0.21
C LEU A 67 5.86 2.91 -1.04
N LYS A 68 5.30 2.46 -2.16
CA LYS A 68 5.24 3.22 -3.41
C LYS A 68 3.76 3.41 -3.72
N THR A 69 3.35 4.66 -3.87
CA THR A 69 1.94 5.00 -4.07
C THR A 69 1.79 5.76 -5.38
N LEU A 70 0.89 5.28 -6.23
CA LEU A 70 0.69 5.80 -7.58
C LEU A 70 -0.79 5.99 -7.86
N THR A 71 -1.11 7.03 -8.64
CA THR A 71 -2.43 7.08 -9.28
C THR A 71 -2.44 6.14 -10.47
N PRO A 72 -3.63 5.77 -10.99
CA PRO A 72 -3.69 4.96 -12.22
C PRO A 72 -2.93 5.58 -13.38
N GLU A 73 -2.98 6.91 -13.53
CA GLU A 73 -2.26 7.61 -14.59
C GLU A 73 -0.74 7.50 -14.42
N GLU A 74 -0.27 7.65 -13.18
CA GLU A 74 1.15 7.52 -12.88
C GLU A 74 1.64 6.09 -13.15
N ALA A 75 0.83 5.10 -12.77
CA ALA A 75 1.16 3.71 -13.00
C ALA A 75 1.23 3.39 -14.51
N ALA A 76 0.27 3.90 -15.28
CA ALA A 76 0.25 3.71 -16.72
C ALA A 76 1.47 4.36 -17.39
N ALA A 77 1.87 5.55 -16.95
CA ALA A 77 3.03 6.24 -17.48
C ALA A 77 4.33 5.46 -17.23
N ARG A 78 4.42 4.75 -16.11
CA ARG A 78 5.61 3.96 -15.78
C ARG A 78 5.74 2.71 -16.61
N GLN A 79 4.63 2.16 -17.10
CA GLN A 79 4.62 0.95 -17.91
C GLN A 79 4.86 1.24 -19.40
N GLY A 80 4.71 2.50 -19.78
CA GLY A 80 4.82 2.95 -21.17
C GLY A 80 6.27 3.12 -21.66
#